data_8764304727ce2666ed2e6a570f04a19f
#
_entry.id   8764304727ce2666ed2e6a570f04a19f
#
_cell.length_a   1.000
_cell.length_b   1.000
_cell.length_c   1.000
_cell.angle_alpha   90.00
_cell.angle_beta   90.00
_cell.angle_gamma   90.00
#
_symmetry.space_group_name_H-M   'P 1'
#
loop_
_entity.id
_entity.type
_entity.pdbx_description
1 polymer ?
#
loop_
_entity_poly.entity_id
_entity_poly.type
_entity_poly.pdbx_seq_one_letter_code
_entity_poly.pdbx_strand_id
1 'polypeptide(L)'
;LFRSDTMQFISSDVATICTGMAASMAAVLLVAGAEGKRSALTHSRVMIHQPMGGAQGQASDIEITAREIQKLKKELYTIIADHSHTPFDKVWADSDRDYWMTAQEAKEYGMVDEVLIKK
;
A
#
# COMPACT_ATOMS: atom_id res chain seq x y z
N LEU A 1 -7.08 -3.76 -5.30
CA LEU A 1 -8.13 -2.73 -5.09
C LEU A 1 -9.45 -3.32 -4.69
N PHE A 2 -9.90 -4.32 -5.40
CA PHE A 2 -11.16 -5.01 -5.13
C PHE A 2 -11.28 -5.52 -3.68
N ARG A 3 -10.24 -6.14 -3.14
CA ARG A 3 -10.23 -6.58 -1.73
C ARG A 3 -10.20 -5.41 -0.76
N SER A 4 -9.47 -4.35 -1.10
CA SER A 4 -9.44 -3.14 -0.30
C SER A 4 -10.82 -2.48 -0.23
N ASP A 5 -11.54 -2.40 -1.34
CA ASP A 5 -12.90 -1.89 -1.38
C ASP A 5 -13.84 -2.71 -0.49
N THR A 6 -13.73 -4.04 -0.55
CA THR A 6 -14.52 -4.93 0.29
C THR A 6 -14.26 -4.68 1.78
N MET A 7 -12.99 -4.50 2.16
CA MET A 7 -12.60 -4.19 3.55
C MET A 7 -13.24 -2.89 4.05
N GLN A 8 -13.37 -1.89 3.18
CA GLN A 8 -13.98 -0.61 3.54
C GLN A 8 -15.52 -0.69 3.57
N PHE A 9 -16.10 -1.55 2.75
CA PHE A 9 -17.55 -1.64 2.58
C PHE A 9 -18.27 -2.38 3.71
N ILE A 10 -17.66 -3.43 4.25
CA ILE A 10 -18.28 -4.24 5.30
C ILE A 10 -18.39 -3.47 6.63
N SER A 11 -19.36 -3.82 7.46
CA SER A 11 -19.60 -3.15 8.74
C SER A 11 -18.59 -3.53 9.83
N SER A 12 -17.97 -4.70 9.71
CA SER A 12 -16.96 -5.16 10.68
C SER A 12 -15.60 -4.50 10.40
N ASP A 13 -14.89 -4.15 11.46
CA ASP A 13 -13.50 -3.70 11.32
C ASP A 13 -12.60 -4.84 10.85
N VAL A 14 -11.69 -4.53 9.95
CA VAL A 14 -10.71 -5.49 9.46
C VAL A 14 -9.36 -5.17 10.09
N ALA A 15 -8.85 -6.08 10.91
CA ALA A 15 -7.49 -5.99 11.43
C ALA A 15 -6.53 -6.61 10.40
N THR A 16 -5.36 -6.01 10.26
CA THR A 16 -4.31 -6.52 9.36
C THR A 16 -3.02 -6.77 10.12
N ILE A 17 -2.30 -7.78 9.71
CA ILE A 17 -1.02 -8.12 10.32
C ILE A 17 -0.02 -8.56 9.25
N CYS A 18 1.17 -7.97 9.26
CA CYS A 18 2.28 -8.40 8.43
C CYS A 18 3.12 -9.42 9.20
N THR A 19 3.13 -10.66 8.74
CA THR A 19 3.82 -11.76 9.42
C THR A 19 5.15 -12.15 8.76
N GLY A 20 5.53 -11.49 7.70
CA GLY A 20 6.77 -11.74 6.98
C GLY A 20 7.06 -10.56 6.07
N MET A 21 6.41 -10.51 4.92
CA MET A 21 6.60 -9.43 3.97
C MET A 21 5.25 -9.01 3.38
N ALA A 22 5.00 -7.73 3.39
CA ALA A 22 3.87 -7.12 2.68
C ALA A 22 4.42 -6.17 1.63
N ALA A 23 4.42 -6.60 0.38
CA ALA A 23 4.97 -5.86 -0.73
C ALA A 23 3.90 -5.53 -1.76
N SER A 24 4.00 -4.37 -2.40
CA SER A 24 3.12 -3.97 -3.50
C SER A 24 1.64 -3.94 -3.05
N MET A 25 0.76 -4.71 -3.68
CA MET A 25 -0.66 -4.76 -3.30
C MET A 25 -0.90 -5.28 -1.89
N ALA A 26 -0.03 -6.15 -1.37
CA ALA A 26 -0.11 -6.60 0.02
C ALA A 26 0.13 -5.44 0.99
N ALA A 27 1.02 -4.52 0.65
CA ALA A 27 1.24 -3.30 1.45
C ALA A 27 0.00 -2.39 1.45
N VAL A 28 -0.69 -2.29 0.32
CA VAL A 28 -1.96 -1.55 0.21
C VAL A 28 -3.03 -2.17 1.11
N LEU A 29 -3.16 -3.49 1.08
CA LEU A 29 -4.12 -4.20 1.95
C LEU A 29 -3.77 -4.02 3.43
N LEU A 30 -2.48 -4.07 3.77
CA LEU A 30 -2.01 -3.88 5.13
C LEU A 30 -2.41 -2.50 5.68
N VAL A 31 -2.12 -1.45 4.94
CA VAL A 31 -2.41 -0.07 5.35
C VAL A 31 -3.91 0.22 5.40
N ALA A 32 -4.70 -0.49 4.60
CA ALA A 32 -6.15 -0.30 4.51
C ALA A 32 -6.93 -0.94 5.66
N GLY A 33 -6.28 -1.62 6.59
CA GLY A 33 -6.90 -2.12 7.80
C GLY A 33 -7.48 -1.00 8.66
N ALA A 34 -8.34 -1.36 9.60
CA ALA A 34 -8.94 -0.39 10.52
C ALA A 34 -7.86 0.32 11.34
N GLU A 35 -7.98 1.62 11.50
CA GLU A 35 -7.03 2.42 12.26
C GLU A 35 -6.93 1.89 13.70
N GLY A 36 -5.71 1.74 14.19
CA GLY A 36 -5.42 1.13 15.48
C GLY A 36 -5.36 -0.40 15.48
N LYS A 37 -5.69 -1.03 14.35
CA LYS A 37 -5.77 -2.50 14.22
C LYS A 37 -4.84 -3.06 13.13
N ARG A 38 -3.81 -2.31 12.78
CA ARG A 38 -2.81 -2.72 11.79
C ARG A 38 -1.50 -2.97 12.50
N SER A 39 -0.90 -4.13 12.28
CA SER A 39 0.31 -4.50 13.02
C SER A 39 1.32 -5.25 12.14
N ALA A 40 2.55 -5.35 12.62
CA ALA A 40 3.61 -6.11 11.97
C ALA A 40 4.47 -6.80 13.03
N LEU A 41 4.96 -7.99 12.71
CA LEU A 41 5.96 -8.67 13.53
C LEU A 41 7.31 -7.96 13.41
N THR A 42 8.15 -8.10 14.41
CA THR A 42 9.40 -7.34 14.58
C THR A 42 10.33 -7.38 13.35
N HIS A 43 10.45 -8.52 12.72
CA HIS A 43 11.35 -8.70 11.58
C HIS A 43 10.64 -8.68 10.22
N SER A 44 9.38 -8.27 10.20
CA SER A 44 8.63 -8.11 8.96
C SER A 44 9.17 -6.95 8.13
N ARG A 45 8.87 -7.00 6.83
CA ARG A 45 9.22 -5.93 5.89
C ARG A 45 7.98 -5.48 5.14
N VAL A 46 7.90 -4.20 4.89
CA VAL A 46 6.84 -3.60 4.08
C VAL A 46 7.49 -2.86 2.92
N MET A 47 6.97 -3.04 1.72
CA MET A 47 7.51 -2.39 0.54
C MET A 47 6.40 -1.76 -0.29
N ILE A 48 6.58 -0.49 -0.61
CA ILE A 48 5.72 0.23 -1.54
C ILE A 48 6.50 0.58 -2.80
N HIS A 49 5.83 0.52 -3.94
CA HIS A 49 6.40 0.92 -5.22
C HIS A 49 5.29 1.26 -6.21
N GLN A 50 5.67 1.92 -7.32
CA GLN A 50 4.70 2.23 -8.36
C GLN A 50 4.18 0.95 -9.03
N PRO A 51 2.91 0.95 -9.49
CA PRO A 51 2.37 -0.20 -10.19
C PRO A 51 3.15 -0.49 -11.47
N MET A 52 3.40 -1.78 -11.70
CA MET A 52 4.03 -2.22 -12.94
C MET A 52 2.96 -2.54 -13.97
N GLY A 53 3.29 -2.32 -15.23
CA GLY A 53 2.40 -2.65 -16.32
C GLY A 53 3.12 -2.51 -17.64
N GLY A 54 2.48 -3.03 -18.68
CA GLY A 54 2.98 -2.96 -20.02
C GLY A 54 1.85 -3.07 -21.03
N ALA A 55 2.11 -2.71 -22.25
CA ALA A 55 1.15 -2.79 -23.33
C ALA A 55 1.85 -3.14 -24.64
N GLN A 56 1.14 -3.85 -25.50
CA GLN A 56 1.56 -4.16 -26.87
C GLN A 56 0.45 -3.76 -27.83
N GLY A 57 0.79 -3.51 -29.07
CA GLY A 57 -0.16 -3.17 -30.12
C GLY A 57 0.10 -1.81 -30.74
N GLN A 58 -0.97 -1.18 -31.20
CA GLN A 58 -0.90 0.12 -31.85
C GLN A 58 -0.59 1.24 -30.83
N ALA A 59 0.01 2.33 -31.31
CA ALA A 59 0.39 3.46 -30.47
C ALA A 59 -0.79 4.03 -29.63
N SER A 60 -1.96 4.11 -30.23
CA SER A 60 -3.18 4.57 -29.53
C SER A 60 -3.61 3.64 -28.41
N ASP A 61 -3.47 2.33 -28.58
CA ASP A 61 -3.78 1.33 -27.55
C ASP A 61 -2.78 1.40 -26.41
N ILE A 62 -1.50 1.63 -26.70
CA ILE A 62 -0.44 1.83 -25.72
C ILE A 62 -0.74 3.08 -24.88
N GLU A 63 -1.17 4.18 -25.52
CA GLU A 63 -1.52 5.41 -24.81
C GLU A 63 -2.72 5.21 -23.85
N ILE A 64 -3.73 4.49 -24.30
CA ILE A 64 -4.91 4.19 -23.47
C ILE A 64 -4.51 3.40 -22.24
N THR A 65 -3.70 2.36 -22.41
CA THR A 65 -3.18 1.54 -21.30
C THR A 65 -2.32 2.35 -20.36
N ALA A 66 -1.44 3.20 -20.89
CA ALA A 66 -0.58 4.06 -20.08
C ALA A 66 -1.39 5.02 -19.21
N ARG A 67 -2.46 5.61 -19.76
CA ARG A 67 -3.36 6.47 -19.00
C ARG A 67 -4.07 5.72 -17.89
N GLU A 68 -4.52 4.49 -18.14
CA GLU A 68 -5.17 3.67 -17.12
C GLU A 68 -4.21 3.30 -15.99
N ILE A 69 -2.96 2.95 -16.32
CA ILE A 69 -1.92 2.70 -15.33
C ILE A 69 -1.66 3.95 -14.46
N GLN A 70 -1.66 5.13 -15.05
CA GLN A 70 -1.49 6.38 -14.29
C GLN A 70 -2.66 6.65 -13.35
N LYS A 71 -3.89 6.36 -13.76
CA LYS A 71 -5.06 6.47 -12.88
C LYS A 71 -4.94 5.50 -11.71
N LEU A 72 -4.58 4.25 -11.99
CA LEU A 72 -4.40 3.22 -10.95
C LEU A 72 -3.30 3.62 -9.96
N LYS A 73 -2.19 4.14 -10.46
CA LYS A 73 -1.10 4.66 -9.63
C LYS A 73 -1.60 5.73 -8.66
N LYS A 74 -2.36 6.69 -9.16
CA LYS A 74 -2.93 7.76 -8.34
C LYS A 74 -3.89 7.23 -7.28
N GLU A 75 -4.75 6.28 -7.64
CA GLU A 75 -5.67 5.64 -6.69
C GLU A 75 -4.93 4.91 -5.59
N LEU A 76 -3.94 4.09 -5.93
CA LEU A 76 -3.15 3.34 -4.95
C LEU A 76 -2.41 4.26 -3.99
N TYR A 77 -1.79 5.32 -4.50
CA TYR A 77 -1.06 6.26 -3.66
C TYR A 77 -1.99 7.09 -2.79
N THR A 78 -3.19 7.39 -3.26
CA THR A 78 -4.22 8.06 -2.45
C THR A 78 -4.64 7.17 -1.29
N ILE A 79 -4.87 5.88 -1.52
CA ILE A 79 -5.19 4.92 -0.45
C ILE A 79 -4.07 4.88 0.60
N ILE A 80 -2.82 4.78 0.16
CA ILE A 80 -1.67 4.75 1.07
C ILE A 80 -1.59 6.07 1.85
N ALA A 81 -1.69 7.21 1.18
CA ALA A 81 -1.60 8.52 1.83
C ALA A 81 -2.71 8.73 2.87
N ASP A 82 -3.94 8.40 2.51
CA ASP A 82 -5.10 8.61 3.39
C ASP A 82 -5.03 7.72 4.63
N HIS A 83 -4.67 6.47 4.47
CA HIS A 83 -4.63 5.52 5.59
C HIS A 83 -3.38 5.66 6.45
N SER A 84 -2.24 6.04 5.86
CA SER A 84 -0.99 6.22 6.61
C SER A 84 -0.85 7.61 7.22
N HIS A 85 -1.69 8.55 6.82
CA HIS A 85 -1.56 9.97 7.16
C HIS A 85 -0.22 10.57 6.71
N THR A 86 0.40 9.97 5.70
CA THR A 86 1.60 10.50 5.05
C THR A 86 1.16 11.35 3.85
N PRO A 87 1.77 12.54 3.65
CA PRO A 87 1.41 13.39 2.51
C PRO A 87 1.52 12.66 1.18
N PHE A 88 0.56 12.89 0.30
CA PHE A 88 0.51 12.24 -1.02
C PHE A 88 1.81 12.44 -1.81
N ASP A 89 2.38 13.65 -1.78
CA ASP A 89 3.62 13.94 -2.51
C ASP A 89 4.80 13.11 -2.00
N LYS A 90 4.83 12.83 -0.70
CA LYS A 90 5.85 11.96 -0.11
C LYS A 90 5.66 10.51 -0.55
N VAL A 91 4.43 10.02 -0.53
CA VAL A 91 4.11 8.66 -1.01
C VAL A 91 4.50 8.54 -2.48
N TRP A 92 4.18 9.53 -3.29
CA TRP A 92 4.52 9.57 -4.71
C TRP A 92 6.03 9.47 -4.93
N ALA A 93 6.80 10.30 -4.23
CA ALA A 93 8.26 10.32 -4.36
C ALA A 93 8.91 9.02 -3.86
N ASP A 94 8.49 8.54 -2.69
CA ASP A 94 9.06 7.32 -2.08
C ASP A 94 8.75 6.07 -2.90
N SER A 95 7.58 6.02 -3.53
CA SER A 95 7.11 4.85 -4.29
C SER A 95 7.63 4.80 -5.73
N ASP A 96 8.41 5.77 -6.18
CA ASP A 96 8.98 5.79 -7.53
C ASP A 96 9.86 4.56 -7.79
N ARG A 97 10.54 4.07 -6.78
CA ARG A 97 11.30 2.81 -6.77
C ARG A 97 10.85 1.97 -5.59
N ASP A 98 11.39 0.78 -5.46
CA ASP A 98 11.09 -0.10 -4.35
C ASP A 98 11.51 0.56 -3.03
N TYR A 99 10.53 0.96 -2.24
CA TYR A 99 10.74 1.61 -0.96
C TYR A 99 10.49 0.60 0.17
N TRP A 100 11.56 0.07 0.70
CA TRP A 100 11.52 -0.93 1.76
C TRP A 100 11.49 -0.30 3.14
N MET A 101 10.65 -0.84 4.00
CA MET A 101 10.53 -0.42 5.39
C MET A 101 10.66 -1.63 6.32
N THR A 102 11.44 -1.48 7.38
CA THR A 102 11.37 -2.38 8.54
C THR A 102 10.02 -2.22 9.23
N ALA A 103 9.68 -3.11 10.15
CA ALA A 103 8.43 -2.99 10.91
C ALA A 103 8.35 -1.66 11.64
N GLN A 104 9.44 -1.21 12.26
CA GLN A 104 9.49 0.07 12.96
C GLN A 104 9.34 1.26 12.00
N GLU A 105 10.04 1.22 10.88
CA GLU A 105 9.91 2.26 9.85
C GLU A 105 8.49 2.31 9.28
N ALA A 106 7.85 1.15 9.10
CA ALA A 106 6.46 1.08 8.64
C ALA A 106 5.50 1.71 9.64
N LYS A 107 5.75 1.54 10.94
CA LYS A 107 4.98 2.20 11.99
C LYS A 107 5.17 3.72 11.92
N GLU A 108 6.39 4.19 11.79
CA GLU A 108 6.70 5.63 11.69
C GLU A 108 6.07 6.26 10.44
N TYR A 109 6.03 5.51 9.35
CA TYR A 109 5.41 5.94 8.10
C TYR A 109 3.87 5.98 8.19
N GLY A 110 3.30 5.18 9.08
CA GLY A 110 1.86 5.06 9.24
C GLY A 110 1.25 3.86 8.49
N MET A 111 2.07 2.96 7.97
CA MET A 111 1.60 1.75 7.30
C MET A 111 1.00 0.75 8.28
N VAL A 112 1.48 0.74 9.50
CA VAL A 112 0.93 -0.03 10.61
C VAL A 112 0.85 0.84 11.87
N ASP A 113 0.06 0.39 12.84
CA ASP A 113 -0.14 1.10 14.10
C ASP A 113 0.75 0.57 15.21
N GLU A 114 1.12 -0.70 15.14
CA GLU A 114 1.85 -1.38 16.19
C GLU A 114 2.85 -2.41 15.64
N VAL A 115 4.02 -2.46 16.25
CA VAL A 115 4.97 -3.56 16.06
C VAL A 115 4.77 -4.53 17.22
N LEU A 116 4.40 -5.78 16.90
CA LEU A 116 4.15 -6.80 17.90
C LEU A 116 5.47 -7.39 18.41
N ILE A 117 5.69 -7.26 19.69
CA ILE A 117 6.88 -7.74 20.38
C ILE A 117 6.43 -8.78 21.40
N LYS A 118 7.13 -9.92 21.45
CA LYS A 118 6.87 -10.94 22.47
C LYS A 118 7.24 -10.38 23.85
N LYS A 119 6.28 -10.44 24.72
CA LYS A 119 6.49 -10.06 26.14
C LYS A 119 7.04 -11.23 26.93
#